data_0f3036a651ae3dc3144658cea407a0d0
#
_entry.id   0f3036a651ae3dc3144658cea407a0d0
#
_cell.length_a   1.000
_cell.length_b   1.000
_cell.length_c   1.000
_cell.angle_alpha   90.00
_cell.angle_beta   90.00
_cell.angle_gamma   90.00
#
_symmetry.space_group_name_H-M   'P 1'
#
loop_
_entity.id
_entity.type
_entity.pdbx_description
1 polymer ?
#
loop_
_entity_poly.entity_id
_entity_poly.type
_entity_poly.pdbx_seq_one_letter_code
_entity_poly.pdbx_strand_id
1 'polypeptide(L)'
;GQDIVVQVVKDPLGTKGARLTTDITLPSRYLVFMPENSHVGVSQRIESEEERARLKALVEPFCDELGGFIVRTATEGATEEELRQDAEFLKRLWRKVLERKGKYPTRSKIYGEPALPQRILRDFIGANLEKIHIDSKLCFNEVREFTDEFMPELSEKLMLYTGNQPIFDIYGVERGIQN
;
A
#
# COMPACT_ATOMS: atom_id res chain seq x y z
N GLY A 1 -1.81 33.20 4.07
CA GLY A 1 -2.10 32.01 3.33
C GLY A 1 -2.23 30.81 4.26
N GLN A 2 -2.98 29.82 3.85
CA GLN A 2 -3.14 28.54 4.56
C GLN A 2 -2.31 27.48 3.83
N ASP A 3 -1.57 26.66 4.59
CA ASP A 3 -0.86 25.50 4.06
C ASP A 3 -1.82 24.32 3.92
N ILE A 4 -1.83 23.70 2.75
CA ILE A 4 -2.67 22.54 2.44
C ILE A 4 -1.81 21.37 1.97
N VAL A 5 -2.28 20.16 2.20
CA VAL A 5 -1.70 18.95 1.61
C VAL A 5 -2.31 18.75 0.24
N VAL A 6 -1.46 18.47 -0.74
CA VAL A 6 -1.88 18.15 -2.10
C VAL A 6 -1.21 16.87 -2.57
N GLN A 7 -1.90 16.12 -3.41
CA GLN A 7 -1.38 14.93 -4.08
C GLN A 7 -1.06 15.27 -5.53
N VAL A 8 0.11 14.84 -5.99
CA VAL A 8 0.48 14.93 -7.41
C VAL A 8 -0.23 13.80 -8.16
N VAL A 9 -1.14 14.16 -9.06
CA VAL A 9 -1.91 13.21 -9.89
C VAL A 9 -1.16 12.88 -11.19
N LYS A 10 -0.45 13.88 -11.73
CA LYS A 10 0.40 13.73 -12.93
C LYS A 10 1.65 14.60 -12.78
N ASP A 11 2.75 14.02 -13.20
CA ASP A 11 4.02 14.74 -13.28
C ASP A 11 3.99 15.88 -14.31
N PRO A 12 4.88 16.87 -14.17
CA PRO A 12 5.05 17.92 -15.19
C PRO A 12 5.37 17.28 -16.55
N LEU A 13 4.77 17.82 -17.61
CA LEU A 13 5.04 17.39 -18.98
C LEU A 13 5.34 18.59 -19.88
N GLY A 14 6.56 18.68 -20.39
CA GLY A 14 7.03 19.81 -21.19
C GLY A 14 6.93 21.13 -20.41
N THR A 15 6.19 22.11 -20.92
CA THR A 15 5.97 23.40 -20.28
C THR A 15 4.81 23.42 -19.27
N LYS A 16 4.06 22.31 -19.15
CA LYS A 16 2.93 22.21 -18.23
C LYS A 16 3.41 21.73 -16.86
N GLY A 17 3.01 22.44 -15.81
CA GLY A 17 3.26 22.05 -14.43
C GLY A 17 2.54 20.75 -14.03
N ALA A 18 2.91 20.20 -12.87
CA ALA A 18 2.25 19.04 -12.30
C ALA A 18 0.75 19.28 -12.06
N ARG A 19 -0.07 18.24 -12.24
CA ARG A 19 -1.48 18.28 -11.85
C ARG A 19 -1.62 17.86 -10.39
N LEU A 20 -2.25 18.70 -9.61
CA LEU A 20 -2.45 18.51 -8.16
C LEU A 20 -3.93 18.35 -7.83
N THR A 21 -4.22 17.65 -6.74
CA THR A 21 -5.55 17.55 -6.13
C THR A 21 -5.46 17.67 -4.61
N THR A 22 -6.50 18.15 -3.99
CA THR A 22 -6.72 18.08 -2.54
C THR A 22 -7.48 16.82 -2.13
N ASP A 23 -8.15 16.15 -3.07
CA ASP A 23 -8.85 14.88 -2.86
C ASP A 23 -7.82 13.74 -2.83
N ILE A 24 -7.21 13.57 -1.67
CA ILE A 24 -6.14 12.60 -1.47
C ILE A 24 -6.70 11.18 -1.47
N THR A 25 -6.02 10.28 -2.18
CA THR A 25 -6.33 8.86 -2.19
C THR A 25 -5.05 8.04 -1.99
N LEU A 26 -5.11 7.05 -1.10
CA LEU A 26 -3.98 6.16 -0.80
C LEU A 26 -4.33 4.73 -1.21
N PRO A 27 -3.73 4.21 -2.28
CA PRO A 27 -4.01 2.85 -2.74
C PRO A 27 -3.17 1.81 -2.00
N SER A 28 -3.76 0.63 -1.77
CA SER A 28 -3.08 -0.60 -1.40
C SER A 28 -3.55 -1.76 -2.28
N ARG A 29 -3.38 -2.99 -1.83
CA ARG A 29 -3.74 -4.18 -2.61
C ARG A 29 -5.23 -4.25 -2.90
N TYR A 30 -6.06 -4.22 -1.87
CA TYR A 30 -7.51 -4.44 -1.94
C TYR A 30 -8.32 -3.16 -1.89
N LEU A 31 -7.82 -2.15 -1.18
CA LEU A 31 -8.54 -0.93 -0.84
C LEU A 31 -7.83 0.32 -1.36
N VAL A 32 -8.61 1.39 -1.52
CA VAL A 32 -8.10 2.75 -1.65
C VAL A 32 -8.71 3.55 -0.51
N PHE A 33 -7.87 4.12 0.34
CA PHE A 33 -8.31 4.97 1.43
C PHE A 33 -8.58 6.39 0.95
N MET A 34 -9.69 6.96 1.40
CA MET A 34 -10.11 8.34 1.14
C MET A 34 -10.18 9.10 2.47
N PRO A 35 -9.17 9.91 2.80
CA PRO A 35 -9.25 10.77 3.97
C PRO A 35 -10.46 11.70 3.91
N GLU A 36 -11.04 12.00 5.08
CA GLU A 36 -12.17 12.95 5.24
C GLU A 36 -13.48 12.54 4.53
N ASN A 37 -13.54 11.35 3.94
CA ASN A 37 -14.72 10.80 3.29
C ASN A 37 -15.08 9.44 3.91
N SER A 38 -16.04 9.38 4.81
CA SER A 38 -16.40 8.19 5.60
C SER A 38 -17.25 7.16 4.83
N HIS A 39 -17.35 7.25 3.50
CA HIS A 39 -18.17 6.33 2.71
C HIS A 39 -17.39 5.12 2.19
N VAL A 40 -18.11 4.01 1.97
CA VAL A 40 -17.60 2.85 1.24
C VAL A 40 -18.08 2.89 -0.20
N GLY A 41 -17.13 2.99 -1.12
CA GLY A 41 -17.35 2.75 -2.54
C GLY A 41 -16.96 1.32 -2.92
N VAL A 42 -17.60 0.73 -3.92
CA VAL A 42 -17.22 -0.56 -4.49
C VAL A 42 -17.01 -0.40 -5.98
N SER A 43 -15.93 -0.94 -6.50
CA SER A 43 -15.60 -0.89 -7.93
C SER A 43 -16.76 -1.42 -8.78
N GLN A 44 -17.16 -0.65 -9.77
CA GLN A 44 -18.22 -1.07 -10.71
C GLN A 44 -17.80 -2.24 -11.62
N ARG A 45 -16.50 -2.59 -11.63
CA ARG A 45 -15.99 -3.74 -12.38
C ARG A 45 -16.25 -5.08 -11.68
N ILE A 46 -16.68 -5.06 -10.41
CA ILE A 46 -17.18 -6.26 -9.72
C ILE A 46 -18.62 -6.45 -10.18
N GLU A 47 -18.86 -7.46 -11.01
CA GLU A 47 -20.13 -7.65 -11.70
C GLU A 47 -21.23 -8.20 -10.77
N SER A 48 -20.87 -9.07 -9.81
CA SER A 48 -21.81 -9.68 -8.87
C SER A 48 -22.32 -8.67 -7.84
N GLU A 49 -23.62 -8.41 -7.84
CA GLU A 49 -24.28 -7.56 -6.83
C GLU A 49 -24.17 -8.17 -5.42
N GLU A 50 -24.25 -9.50 -5.31
CA GLU A 50 -24.09 -10.21 -4.02
C GLU A 50 -22.69 -10.00 -3.46
N GLU A 51 -21.66 -10.13 -4.30
CA GLU A 51 -20.26 -9.92 -3.91
C GLU A 51 -20.02 -8.45 -3.54
N ARG A 52 -20.58 -7.51 -4.30
CA ARG A 52 -20.50 -6.07 -3.96
C ARG A 52 -21.10 -5.76 -2.60
N ALA A 53 -22.29 -6.34 -2.31
CA ALA A 53 -22.95 -6.17 -1.03
C ALA A 53 -22.15 -6.79 0.11
N ARG A 54 -21.61 -8.00 -0.10
CA ARG A 54 -20.72 -8.69 0.87
C ARG A 54 -19.50 -7.85 1.20
N LEU A 55 -18.77 -7.41 0.18
CA LEU A 55 -17.54 -6.62 0.34
C LEU A 55 -17.81 -5.27 1.00
N LYS A 56 -18.91 -4.61 0.64
CA LYS A 56 -19.33 -3.37 1.29
C LYS A 56 -19.56 -3.59 2.78
N ALA A 57 -20.33 -4.61 3.15
CA ALA A 57 -20.62 -4.93 4.55
C ALA A 57 -19.37 -5.28 5.36
N LEU A 58 -18.37 -5.94 4.74
CA LEU A 58 -17.09 -6.26 5.40
C LEU A 58 -16.20 -5.03 5.62
N VAL A 59 -16.24 -4.04 4.71
CA VAL A 59 -15.38 -2.87 4.77
C VAL A 59 -16.00 -1.71 5.56
N GLU A 60 -17.31 -1.62 5.61
CA GLU A 60 -18.05 -0.54 6.31
C GLU A 60 -17.62 -0.37 7.78
N PRO A 61 -17.40 -1.43 8.60
CA PRO A 61 -16.91 -1.30 9.96
C PRO A 61 -15.48 -0.70 10.08
N PHE A 62 -14.71 -0.68 9.01
CA PHE A 62 -13.37 -0.09 9.00
C PHE A 62 -13.39 1.42 8.77
N CYS A 63 -14.51 2.00 8.33
CA CYS A 63 -14.66 3.44 8.17
C CYS A 63 -14.78 4.11 9.53
N ASP A 64 -14.12 5.24 9.68
CA ASP A 64 -14.17 6.07 10.89
C ASP A 64 -14.00 7.56 10.54
N GLU A 65 -13.71 8.38 11.55
CA GLU A 65 -13.45 9.81 11.41
C GLU A 65 -12.21 10.15 10.56
N LEU A 66 -11.28 9.19 10.37
CA LEU A 66 -10.11 9.38 9.52
C LEU A 66 -10.47 9.33 8.04
N GLY A 67 -11.48 8.54 7.67
CA GLY A 67 -11.93 8.40 6.29
C GLY A 67 -12.63 7.08 5.99
N GLY A 68 -12.89 6.84 4.72
CA GLY A 68 -13.51 5.63 4.18
C GLY A 68 -12.68 4.98 3.09
N PHE A 69 -13.30 4.03 2.39
CA PHE A 69 -12.59 3.17 1.47
C PHE A 69 -13.32 2.96 0.15
N ILE A 70 -12.56 2.78 -0.92
CA ILE A 70 -13.03 2.21 -2.17
C ILE A 70 -12.49 0.79 -2.28
N VAL A 71 -13.39 -0.17 -2.47
CA VAL A 71 -13.07 -1.57 -2.70
C VAL A 71 -12.66 -1.77 -4.15
N ARG A 72 -11.47 -2.34 -4.39
CA ARG A 72 -10.92 -2.60 -5.73
C ARG A 72 -11.39 -3.96 -6.26
N THR A 73 -11.24 -4.19 -7.56
CA THR A 73 -11.56 -5.49 -8.21
C THR A 73 -10.72 -6.64 -7.68
N ALA A 74 -9.47 -6.40 -7.26
CA ALA A 74 -8.61 -7.42 -6.65
C ALA A 74 -9.14 -8.00 -5.34
N THR A 75 -10.23 -7.45 -4.80
CA THR A 75 -10.85 -7.85 -3.54
C THR A 75 -11.81 -9.03 -3.69
N GLU A 76 -12.18 -9.41 -4.92
CA GLU A 76 -13.06 -10.56 -5.15
C GLU A 76 -12.48 -11.81 -4.47
N GLY A 77 -13.31 -12.46 -3.62
CA GLY A 77 -12.90 -13.63 -2.85
C GLY A 77 -11.97 -13.36 -1.65
N ALA A 78 -11.59 -12.11 -1.38
CA ALA A 78 -10.77 -11.79 -0.22
C ALA A 78 -11.50 -12.06 1.10
N THR A 79 -10.74 -12.47 2.11
CA THR A 79 -11.21 -12.70 3.46
C THR A 79 -11.34 -11.39 4.24
N GLU A 80 -12.17 -11.41 5.29
CA GLU A 80 -12.30 -10.26 6.20
C GLU A 80 -10.95 -9.86 6.82
N GLU A 81 -10.13 -10.85 7.19
CA GLU A 81 -8.81 -10.63 7.78
C GLU A 81 -7.86 -9.90 6.82
N GLU A 82 -7.85 -10.30 5.54
CA GLU A 82 -7.04 -9.62 4.52
C GLU A 82 -7.48 -8.17 4.31
N LEU A 83 -8.80 -7.92 4.31
CA LEU A 83 -9.34 -6.57 4.20
C LEU A 83 -9.03 -5.70 5.42
N ARG A 84 -9.11 -6.30 6.61
CA ARG A 84 -8.77 -5.62 7.86
C ARG A 84 -7.30 -5.20 7.88
N GLN A 85 -6.39 -6.10 7.52
CA GLN A 85 -4.95 -5.81 7.46
C GLN A 85 -4.65 -4.68 6.47
N ASP A 86 -5.29 -4.70 5.30
CA ASP A 86 -5.14 -3.68 4.27
C ASP A 86 -5.66 -2.31 4.73
N ALA A 87 -6.82 -2.29 5.39
CA ALA A 87 -7.40 -1.07 5.97
C ALA A 87 -6.50 -0.49 7.08
N GLU A 88 -5.97 -1.34 7.97
CA GLU A 88 -5.06 -0.92 9.04
C GLU A 88 -3.74 -0.36 8.49
N PHE A 89 -3.17 -0.99 7.46
CA PHE A 89 -2.01 -0.47 6.75
C PHE A 89 -2.27 0.96 6.24
N LEU A 90 -3.37 1.17 5.53
CA LEU A 90 -3.73 2.47 4.97
C LEU A 90 -3.96 3.54 6.04
N LYS A 91 -4.58 3.18 7.15
CA LYS A 91 -4.76 4.09 8.29
C LYS A 91 -3.44 4.44 8.96
N ARG A 92 -2.52 3.48 9.13
CA ARG A 92 -1.16 3.75 9.65
C ARG A 92 -0.43 4.72 8.72
N LEU A 93 -0.50 4.47 7.42
CA LEU A 93 0.09 5.35 6.41
C LEU A 93 -0.45 6.78 6.50
N TRP A 94 -1.78 6.94 6.59
CA TRP A 94 -2.39 8.27 6.70
C TRP A 94 -2.00 9.00 7.99
N ARG A 95 -2.01 8.30 9.12
CA ARG A 95 -1.53 8.89 10.39
C ARG A 95 -0.09 9.40 10.27
N LYS A 96 0.76 8.66 9.56
CA LYS A 96 2.15 9.08 9.31
C LYS A 96 2.24 10.31 8.41
N VAL A 97 1.39 10.40 7.40
CA VAL A 97 1.29 11.60 6.55
C VAL A 97 0.88 12.81 7.38
N LEU A 98 -0.10 12.68 8.28
CA LEU A 98 -0.52 13.76 9.17
C LEU A 98 0.57 14.18 10.17
N GLU A 99 1.29 13.22 10.73
CA GLU A 99 2.44 13.50 11.62
C GLU A 99 3.52 14.30 10.88
N ARG A 100 3.87 13.89 9.67
CA ARG A 100 4.87 14.57 8.83
C ARG A 100 4.40 15.96 8.40
N LYS A 101 3.12 16.13 8.08
CA LYS A 101 2.52 17.44 7.79
C LYS A 101 2.79 18.44 8.93
N GLY A 102 2.69 18.00 10.19
CA GLY A 102 2.93 18.85 11.35
C GLY A 102 4.40 19.19 11.61
N LYS A 103 5.35 18.42 11.04
CA LYS A 103 6.79 18.55 11.30
C LYS A 103 7.59 19.15 10.16
N TYR A 104 7.12 18.99 8.94
CA TYR A 104 7.88 19.37 7.74
C TYR A 104 7.52 20.79 7.28
N PRO A 105 8.49 21.56 6.77
CA PRO A 105 8.21 22.87 6.23
C PRO A 105 7.36 22.79 4.97
N THR A 106 6.66 23.89 4.67
CA THR A 106 5.88 24.05 3.43
C THR A 106 6.71 23.71 2.19
N ARG A 107 6.09 23.13 1.18
CA ARG A 107 6.71 22.63 -0.05
C ARG A 107 7.62 21.41 0.12
N SER A 108 7.51 20.70 1.23
CA SER A 108 8.20 19.43 1.41
C SER A 108 7.40 18.25 0.85
N LYS A 109 8.12 17.24 0.37
CA LYS A 109 7.54 15.93 0.06
C LYS A 109 7.27 15.18 1.37
N ILE A 110 6.00 15.01 1.72
CA ILE A 110 5.56 14.34 2.95
C ILE A 110 5.58 12.83 2.77
N TYR A 111 5.09 12.36 1.63
CA TYR A 111 5.02 10.95 1.24
C TYR A 111 5.20 10.81 -0.27
N GLY A 112 5.67 9.67 -0.71
CA GLY A 112 5.80 9.35 -2.12
C GLY A 112 5.56 7.87 -2.36
N GLU A 113 5.31 7.51 -3.61
CA GLU A 113 5.18 6.12 -4.02
C GLU A 113 6.39 5.32 -3.53
N PRO A 114 6.20 4.21 -2.83
CA PRO A 114 7.29 3.38 -2.35
C PRO A 114 8.06 2.75 -3.52
N ALA A 115 9.33 2.42 -3.28
CA ALA A 115 10.17 1.71 -4.24
C ALA A 115 9.60 0.32 -4.56
N LEU A 116 10.07 -0.30 -5.65
CA LEU A 116 9.53 -1.58 -6.13
C LEU A 116 9.47 -2.68 -5.06
N PRO A 117 10.49 -2.91 -4.22
CA PRO A 117 10.41 -3.95 -3.19
C PRO A 117 9.27 -3.73 -2.19
N GLN A 118 9.10 -2.51 -1.71
CA GLN A 118 8.01 -2.17 -0.78
C GLN A 118 6.63 -2.26 -1.46
N ARG A 119 6.54 -1.92 -2.76
CA ARG A 119 5.31 -2.09 -3.55
C ARG A 119 4.94 -3.56 -3.70
N ILE A 120 5.92 -4.44 -3.92
CA ILE A 120 5.68 -5.89 -3.96
C ILE A 120 5.10 -6.37 -2.64
N LEU A 121 5.63 -5.92 -1.51
CA LEU A 121 5.07 -6.26 -0.20
C LEU A 121 3.63 -5.80 -0.06
N ARG A 122 3.36 -4.56 -0.43
CA ARG A 122 2.02 -3.97 -0.35
C ARG A 122 1.00 -4.69 -1.24
N ASP A 123 1.38 -5.01 -2.50
CA ASP A 123 0.42 -5.38 -3.53
C ASP A 123 0.29 -6.91 -3.73
N PHE A 124 1.30 -7.70 -3.36
CA PHE A 124 1.34 -9.12 -3.68
C PHE A 124 1.41 -10.07 -2.49
N ILE A 125 1.71 -9.57 -1.29
CA ILE A 125 1.85 -10.44 -0.12
C ILE A 125 0.50 -10.74 0.50
N GLY A 126 0.20 -12.03 0.63
CA GLY A 126 -1.00 -12.56 1.28
C GLY A 126 -0.69 -13.28 2.60
N ALA A 127 -1.73 -13.76 3.28
CA ALA A 127 -1.67 -14.40 4.59
C ALA A 127 -0.78 -15.67 4.65
N ASN A 128 -0.58 -16.35 3.52
CA ASN A 128 0.17 -17.61 3.45
C ASN A 128 1.68 -17.44 3.26
N LEU A 129 2.20 -16.23 3.40
CA LEU A 129 3.62 -15.97 3.27
C LEU A 129 4.38 -16.47 4.50
N GLU A 130 5.38 -17.31 4.30
CA GLU A 130 6.24 -17.81 5.37
C GLU A 130 7.48 -16.94 5.56
N LYS A 131 8.22 -16.68 4.50
CA LYS A 131 9.50 -15.94 4.53
C LYS A 131 9.69 -15.07 3.30
N ILE A 132 10.44 -13.98 3.48
CA ILE A 132 10.88 -13.07 2.43
C ILE A 132 12.40 -13.03 2.48
N HIS A 133 13.04 -13.54 1.45
CA HIS A 133 14.50 -13.51 1.34
C HIS A 133 14.95 -12.35 0.46
N ILE A 134 15.89 -11.56 0.96
CA ILE A 134 16.46 -10.40 0.26
C ILE A 134 17.99 -10.54 0.29
N ASP A 135 18.64 -10.49 -0.86
CA ASP A 135 20.09 -10.65 -1.02
C ASP A 135 20.88 -9.34 -0.99
N SER A 136 20.21 -8.21 -1.09
CA SER A 136 20.81 -6.88 -0.94
C SER A 136 20.65 -6.37 0.49
N LYS A 137 21.75 -6.14 1.20
CA LYS A 137 21.71 -5.57 2.55
C LYS A 137 21.05 -4.19 2.59
N LEU A 138 21.29 -3.35 1.57
CA LEU A 138 20.66 -2.03 1.46
C LEU A 138 19.15 -2.17 1.33
N CYS A 139 18.70 -2.96 0.35
CA CYS A 139 17.30 -3.25 0.12
C CYS A 139 16.63 -3.87 1.37
N PHE A 140 17.29 -4.81 2.04
CA PHE A 140 16.80 -5.41 3.28
C PHE A 140 16.55 -4.37 4.37
N ASN A 141 17.48 -3.43 4.58
CA ASN A 141 17.30 -2.37 5.58
C ASN A 141 16.12 -1.45 5.22
N GLU A 142 16.03 -1.01 3.97
CA GLU A 142 14.92 -0.16 3.49
C GLU A 142 13.56 -0.86 3.61
N VAL A 143 13.49 -2.14 3.26
CA VAL A 143 12.29 -2.96 3.38
C VAL A 143 11.92 -3.16 4.85
N ARG A 144 12.91 -3.40 5.72
CA ARG A 144 12.70 -3.56 7.15
C ARG A 144 12.15 -2.30 7.79
N GLU A 145 12.73 -1.13 7.50
CA GLU A 145 12.20 0.15 7.96
C GLU A 145 10.74 0.35 7.54
N PHE A 146 10.43 0.03 6.29
CA PHE A 146 9.06 0.12 5.76
C PHE A 146 8.10 -0.85 6.48
N THR A 147 8.50 -2.11 6.69
CA THR A 147 7.63 -3.09 7.36
C THR A 147 7.47 -2.76 8.84
N ASP A 148 8.51 -2.34 9.55
CA ASP A 148 8.42 -1.93 10.95
C ASP A 148 7.46 -0.74 11.12
N GLU A 149 7.42 0.18 10.14
CA GLU A 149 6.56 1.36 10.20
C GLU A 149 5.10 1.06 9.79
N PHE A 150 4.88 0.26 8.75
CA PHE A 150 3.56 0.11 8.11
C PHE A 150 2.97 -1.29 8.14
N MET A 151 3.79 -2.34 8.19
CA MET A 151 3.39 -3.75 8.10
C MET A 151 4.17 -4.60 9.12
N PRO A 152 4.07 -4.30 10.43
CA PRO A 152 4.92 -4.93 11.46
C PRO A 152 4.77 -6.44 11.50
N GLU A 153 3.64 -6.98 11.08
CA GLU A 153 3.37 -8.42 10.94
C GLU A 153 4.30 -9.14 9.94
N LEU A 154 4.95 -8.39 9.05
CA LEU A 154 5.91 -8.92 8.07
C LEU A 154 7.36 -8.84 8.53
N SER A 155 7.67 -8.02 9.52
CA SER A 155 9.06 -7.75 9.95
C SER A 155 9.80 -9.03 10.37
N GLU A 156 9.12 -9.95 11.04
CA GLU A 156 9.70 -11.23 11.48
C GLU A 156 9.92 -12.23 10.33
N LYS A 157 9.24 -12.01 9.20
CA LYS A 157 9.35 -12.86 8.01
C LYS A 157 10.51 -12.46 7.09
N LEU A 158 11.13 -11.30 7.32
CA LEU A 158 12.25 -10.80 6.53
C LEU A 158 13.54 -11.52 6.89
N MET A 159 14.23 -12.03 5.88
CA MET A 159 15.51 -12.73 5.99
C MET A 159 16.53 -12.13 5.04
N LEU A 160 17.65 -11.64 5.60
CA LEU A 160 18.80 -11.27 4.76
C LEU A 160 19.50 -12.55 4.27
N TYR A 161 19.55 -12.70 2.95
CA TYR A 161 20.31 -13.79 2.34
C TYR A 161 21.78 -13.38 2.19
N THR A 162 22.67 -14.22 2.72
CA THR A 162 24.13 -13.97 2.72
C THR A 162 24.92 -15.09 2.05
N GLY A 163 24.24 -15.99 1.31
CA GLY A 163 24.89 -17.09 0.61
C GLY A 163 25.73 -16.63 -0.58
N ASN A 164 26.61 -17.51 -1.05
CA ASN A 164 27.52 -17.23 -2.17
C ASN A 164 26.93 -17.52 -3.55
N GLN A 165 25.82 -18.26 -3.61
CA GLN A 165 25.11 -18.56 -4.86
C GLN A 165 24.00 -17.54 -5.11
N PRO A 166 23.68 -17.21 -6.37
CA PRO A 166 22.55 -16.34 -6.67
C PRO A 166 21.24 -16.88 -6.04
N ILE A 167 20.49 -16.02 -5.41
CA ILE A 167 19.27 -16.40 -4.67
C ILE A 167 18.25 -17.10 -5.59
N PHE A 168 18.11 -16.64 -6.83
CA PHE A 168 17.17 -17.21 -7.80
C PHE A 168 17.54 -18.63 -8.23
N ASP A 169 18.85 -18.95 -8.28
CA ASP A 169 19.31 -20.30 -8.59
C ASP A 169 18.94 -21.30 -7.48
N ILE A 170 19.10 -20.89 -6.21
CA ILE A 170 18.83 -21.76 -5.05
C ILE A 170 17.34 -22.11 -4.97
N TYR A 171 16.46 -21.15 -5.25
CA TYR A 171 15.01 -21.35 -5.20
C TYR A 171 14.42 -21.79 -6.56
N GLY A 172 15.24 -22.00 -7.57
CA GLY A 172 14.80 -22.45 -8.90
C GLY A 172 14.01 -21.41 -9.68
N VAL A 173 14.03 -20.14 -9.24
CA VAL A 173 13.27 -19.03 -9.87
C VAL A 173 13.80 -18.73 -11.27
N GLU A 174 15.12 -18.78 -11.45
CA GLU A 174 15.77 -18.49 -12.75
C GLU A 174 15.24 -19.40 -13.87
N ARG A 175 15.01 -20.69 -13.58
CA ARG A 175 14.45 -21.64 -14.54
C ARG A 175 12.98 -21.28 -14.93
N GLY A 176 12.23 -20.70 -13.99
CA GLY A 176 10.85 -20.27 -14.24
C GLY A 176 10.77 -18.99 -15.08
N ILE A 177 11.81 -18.15 -15.06
CA ILE A 177 11.86 -16.90 -15.85
C ILE A 177 12.25 -17.20 -17.30
N GLN A 178 13.10 -18.23 -17.53
CA GLN A 178 13.60 -18.59 -18.86
C GLN A 178 12.65 -19.46 -19.68
N ASN A 179 11.56 -19.98 -19.10
CA ASN A 179 10.51 -20.76 -19.75
C ASN A 179 9.26 -19.90 -20.01
#